data_7e476b3a08b80efb53154bd799ff82ac
#
_entry.id   7e476b3a08b80efb53154bd799ff82ac
#
_cell.length_a   1.000
_cell.length_b   1.000
_cell.length_c   1.000
_cell.angle_alpha   90.00
_cell.angle_beta   90.00
_cell.angle_gamma   90.00
#
_symmetry.space_group_name_H-M   'P 1'
#
loop_
_entity.id
_entity.type
_entity.pdbx_description
1 polymer ?
#
loop_
_entity_poly.entity_id
_entity_poly.type
_entity_poly.pdbx_seq_one_letter_code
_entity_poly.pdbx_strand_id
1 'polypeptide(L)'
;MLQTIAPASLALIKSQIRARTHALPDDPVWRAFDRRLDTHYGNLEKELSSLYGEDPRFNDFLLDLLTEAFVYALQRPTDLHALDAARENGPRWFQSQKMLGGVCYVDLYAGNLQALKARIPYFKELGLTYLHLMPPFKCPEVHNDGGYAVSSYRETNPAIGSIDDLRDLALALRREGISLVLDFIFNHTSDEHDWAKACLAGDPQYQDFYYIFPDRTMPDAYDKTLREIFPDAHPGGFSQLPDGRWIWTTFNSFQLDLNYSNPAVFKAMAGEMLEIANLGVEFLRMDAVAFVWKRLGTSCENLPEAHTVIRAFSALVRIAAPAMLFKSEAIVHPDDVVKYISPEECQISYNPLQMALLWNTLATREVNLLQQALEERHNLHPDTAWVNYVRSHDDIGWTFADEDAIRFDVNGFDHRQFLNRFFVNRFEGSFARGVPFQDNPQTGDCRLCGTTASLCGLEQNDPYASQRILLLYSVILSSGGIPLIYLGDEVATLNDHSYLDEEGKRADSRWVHRPHYQEALYRSRNNPFSPSGKVFMGLTHLIQQRARCEAFAGGHLIGFRTDNPSVLGYQRNSAAQKVLVL
;
A
#
# COMPACT_ATOMS: atom_id res chain seq x y z
N MET A 1 31.86 -12.38 25.67
CA MET A 1 30.49 -12.65 26.13
C MET A 1 29.90 -11.30 26.50
N LEU A 2 29.12 -10.70 25.59
CA LEU A 2 28.33 -9.52 25.90
C LEU A 2 27.22 -9.99 26.85
N GLN A 3 27.11 -9.37 28.01
CA GLN A 3 26.01 -9.64 28.95
C GLN A 3 24.73 -9.08 28.29
N THR A 4 23.85 -9.96 27.87
CA THR A 4 22.49 -9.59 27.46
C THR A 4 21.83 -8.92 28.68
N ILE A 5 21.47 -7.64 28.53
CA ILE A 5 20.77 -6.90 29.59
C ILE A 5 19.42 -7.53 29.74
N ALA A 6 19.07 -7.99 30.96
CA ALA A 6 17.75 -8.54 31.22
C ALA A 6 16.70 -7.43 30.98
N PRO A 7 15.62 -7.73 30.22
CA PRO A 7 14.58 -6.75 29.96
C PRO A 7 13.93 -6.29 31.27
N ALA A 8 13.57 -5.00 31.34
CA ALA A 8 12.84 -4.45 32.49
C ALA A 8 11.50 -5.17 32.63
N SER A 9 11.11 -5.51 33.84
CA SER A 9 9.81 -6.16 34.05
C SER A 9 8.67 -5.24 33.60
N LEU A 10 7.64 -5.81 32.96
CA LEU A 10 6.48 -5.04 32.51
C LEU A 10 5.85 -4.22 33.64
N ALA A 11 5.82 -4.76 34.88
CA ALA A 11 5.30 -4.04 36.04
C ALA A 11 6.11 -2.76 36.35
N LEU A 12 7.44 -2.82 36.18
CA LEU A 12 8.30 -1.65 36.37
C LEU A 12 8.04 -0.61 35.26
N ILE A 13 7.96 -1.03 34.01
CA ILE A 13 7.66 -0.16 32.87
C ILE A 13 6.32 0.55 33.07
N LYS A 14 5.25 -0.17 33.41
CA LYS A 14 3.93 0.40 33.73
C LYS A 14 3.99 1.44 34.84
N SER A 15 4.72 1.14 35.90
CA SER A 15 4.93 2.07 37.02
C SER A 15 5.65 3.35 36.57
N GLN A 16 6.68 3.22 35.75
CA GLN A 16 7.47 4.35 35.25
C GLN A 16 6.71 5.21 34.26
N ILE A 17 5.93 4.62 33.34
CA ILE A 17 5.05 5.36 32.41
C ILE A 17 4.07 6.23 33.22
N ARG A 18 3.39 5.63 34.22
CA ARG A 18 2.46 6.37 35.06
C ARG A 18 3.14 7.50 35.83
N ALA A 19 4.32 7.27 36.37
CA ALA A 19 5.07 8.29 37.08
C ALA A 19 5.45 9.48 36.17
N ARG A 20 5.90 9.19 34.94
CA ARG A 20 6.29 10.20 33.95
C ARG A 20 5.11 11.01 33.40
N THR A 21 3.94 10.40 33.30
CA THR A 21 2.74 11.02 32.67
C THR A 21 1.70 11.47 33.70
N HIS A 22 1.92 11.24 34.98
CA HIS A 22 0.97 11.49 36.06
C HIS A 22 -0.39 10.80 35.89
N ALA A 23 -0.42 9.66 35.16
CA ALA A 23 -1.65 8.92 34.90
C ALA A 23 -2.20 8.26 36.17
N LEU A 24 -3.51 8.47 36.42
CA LEU A 24 -4.18 7.83 37.56
C LEU A 24 -4.51 6.36 37.25
N PRO A 25 -4.49 5.46 38.26
CA PRO A 25 -4.79 4.04 38.03
C PRO A 25 -6.19 3.76 37.50
N ASP A 26 -7.14 4.63 37.80
CA ASP A 26 -8.56 4.52 37.42
C ASP A 26 -8.91 5.31 36.17
N ASP A 27 -7.96 6.02 35.56
CA ASP A 27 -8.14 6.69 34.27
C ASP A 27 -8.56 5.67 33.19
N PRO A 28 -9.68 5.92 32.47
CA PRO A 28 -10.16 4.97 31.45
C PRO A 28 -9.17 4.73 30.32
N VAL A 29 -8.41 5.74 29.89
CA VAL A 29 -7.40 5.62 28.84
C VAL A 29 -6.24 4.78 29.34
N TRP A 30 -5.77 5.04 30.58
CA TRP A 30 -4.73 4.22 31.20
C TRP A 30 -5.17 2.75 31.31
N ARG A 31 -6.37 2.48 31.82
CA ARG A 31 -6.87 1.09 31.95
C ARG A 31 -6.93 0.35 30.62
N ALA A 32 -7.33 1.04 29.54
CA ALA A 32 -7.34 0.45 28.21
C ALA A 32 -5.92 0.17 27.72
N PHE A 33 -5.02 1.14 27.86
CA PHE A 33 -3.60 1.01 27.49
C PHE A 33 -2.89 -0.08 28.30
N ASP A 34 -3.11 -0.12 29.62
CA ASP A 34 -2.55 -1.11 30.53
C ASP A 34 -2.94 -2.55 30.15
N ARG A 35 -4.22 -2.80 29.85
CA ARG A 35 -4.70 -4.09 29.35
C ARG A 35 -4.04 -4.49 28.02
N ARG A 36 -3.87 -3.53 27.10
CA ARG A 36 -3.21 -3.77 25.80
C ARG A 36 -1.72 -4.03 25.97
N LEU A 37 -1.06 -3.38 26.94
CA LEU A 37 0.30 -3.71 27.34
C LEU A 37 0.40 -5.17 27.79
N ASP A 38 -0.51 -5.65 28.66
CA ASP A 38 -0.50 -7.05 29.09
C ASP A 38 -0.59 -8.03 27.92
N THR A 39 -1.26 -7.63 26.84
CA THR A 39 -1.48 -8.49 25.67
C THR A 39 -0.32 -8.43 24.66
N HIS A 40 0.21 -7.23 24.39
CA HIS A 40 1.07 -6.99 23.22
C HIS A 40 2.52 -6.63 23.56
N TYR A 41 2.83 -6.29 24.82
CA TYR A 41 4.17 -5.90 25.22
C TYR A 41 5.23 -6.97 24.92
N GLY A 42 4.92 -8.24 25.20
CA GLY A 42 5.87 -9.35 24.97
C GLY A 42 6.28 -9.48 23.50
N ASN A 43 5.34 -9.24 22.57
CA ASN A 43 5.66 -9.23 21.16
C ASN A 43 6.51 -8.01 20.80
N LEU A 44 6.13 -6.82 21.25
CA LEU A 44 6.89 -5.58 20.99
C LEU A 44 8.33 -5.68 21.51
N GLU A 45 8.50 -6.12 22.76
CA GLU A 45 9.80 -6.27 23.40
C GLU A 45 10.68 -7.30 22.68
N LYS A 46 10.12 -8.44 22.30
CA LYS A 46 10.81 -9.49 21.53
C LYS A 46 11.33 -8.95 20.19
N GLU A 47 10.48 -8.28 19.41
CA GLU A 47 10.86 -7.78 18.10
C GLU A 47 11.92 -6.66 18.24
N LEU A 48 11.74 -5.70 19.15
CA LEU A 48 12.70 -4.61 19.36
C LEU A 48 14.01 -5.11 19.98
N SER A 49 13.99 -6.09 20.89
CA SER A 49 15.22 -6.64 21.48
C SER A 49 16.04 -7.42 20.45
N SER A 50 15.40 -8.02 19.46
CA SER A 50 16.12 -8.69 18.36
C SER A 50 16.87 -7.71 17.45
N LEU A 51 16.42 -6.46 17.37
CA LEU A 51 17.06 -5.41 16.57
C LEU A 51 18.06 -4.59 17.40
N TYR A 52 17.70 -4.25 18.64
CA TYR A 52 18.39 -3.23 19.43
C TYR A 52 18.83 -3.72 20.83
N GLY A 53 18.59 -4.97 21.18
CA GLY A 53 18.83 -5.50 22.54
C GLY A 53 20.29 -5.52 22.99
N GLU A 54 21.23 -5.33 22.06
CA GLU A 54 22.66 -5.20 22.38
C GLU A 54 23.04 -3.76 22.81
N ASP A 55 22.19 -2.76 22.56
CA ASP A 55 22.44 -1.38 23.03
C ASP A 55 22.20 -1.30 24.55
N PRO A 56 23.19 -0.84 25.34
CA PRO A 56 23.03 -0.66 26.78
C PRO A 56 21.84 0.23 27.19
N ARG A 57 21.35 1.09 26.28
CA ARG A 57 20.22 1.99 26.50
C ARG A 57 18.88 1.41 26.07
N PHE A 58 18.83 0.14 25.70
CA PHE A 58 17.60 -0.50 25.17
C PHE A 58 16.40 -0.34 26.10
N ASN A 59 16.58 -0.53 27.42
CA ASN A 59 15.50 -0.38 28.38
C ASN A 59 14.99 1.07 28.47
N ASP A 60 15.87 2.06 28.40
CA ASP A 60 15.48 3.47 28.38
C ASP A 60 14.76 3.83 27.08
N PHE A 61 15.25 3.34 25.95
CA PHE A 61 14.60 3.49 24.64
C PHE A 61 13.17 2.89 24.67
N LEU A 62 13.00 1.67 25.18
CA LEU A 62 11.70 1.00 25.25
C LEU A 62 10.72 1.75 26.17
N LEU A 63 11.20 2.24 27.32
CA LEU A 63 10.40 3.04 28.23
C LEU A 63 9.99 4.38 27.60
N ASP A 64 10.91 5.06 26.91
CA ASP A 64 10.64 6.32 26.23
C ASP A 64 9.62 6.14 25.09
N LEU A 65 9.77 5.08 24.28
CA LEU A 65 8.83 4.72 23.22
C LEU A 65 7.41 4.48 23.76
N LEU A 66 7.29 3.68 24.83
CA LEU A 66 5.98 3.36 25.42
C LEU A 66 5.36 4.55 26.18
N THR A 67 6.20 5.42 26.77
CA THR A 67 5.72 6.67 27.38
C THR A 67 5.14 7.59 26.31
N GLU A 68 5.82 7.76 25.20
CA GLU A 68 5.34 8.55 24.06
C GLU A 68 4.07 7.95 23.46
N ALA A 69 4.01 6.64 23.28
CA ALA A 69 2.81 5.93 22.80
C ALA A 69 1.60 6.17 23.72
N PHE A 70 1.80 6.22 25.04
CA PHE A 70 0.74 6.55 25.97
C PHE A 70 0.32 8.02 25.89
N VAL A 71 1.24 8.95 25.65
CA VAL A 71 0.90 10.35 25.41
C VAL A 71 0.00 10.50 24.18
N TYR A 72 0.32 9.79 23.07
CA TYR A 72 -0.57 9.74 21.90
C TYR A 72 -1.92 9.11 22.22
N ALA A 73 -1.96 8.06 23.06
CA ALA A 73 -3.23 7.48 23.50
C ALA A 73 -4.07 8.48 24.33
N LEU A 74 -3.45 9.30 25.18
CA LEU A 74 -4.15 10.36 25.93
C LEU A 74 -4.69 11.47 25.00
N GLN A 75 -3.97 11.79 23.94
CA GLN A 75 -4.36 12.82 22.96
C GLN A 75 -5.37 12.31 21.92
N ARG A 76 -5.59 10.99 21.88
CA ARG A 76 -6.47 10.36 20.89
C ARG A 76 -7.91 10.81 21.06
N PRO A 77 -8.61 11.28 19.99
CA PRO A 77 -10.01 11.71 20.03
C PRO A 77 -10.96 10.65 20.61
N THR A 78 -11.99 11.09 21.33
CA THR A 78 -12.95 10.21 22.01
C THR A 78 -13.68 9.25 21.06
N ASP A 79 -14.02 9.71 19.85
CA ASP A 79 -14.65 8.89 18.82
C ASP A 79 -13.71 7.81 18.28
N LEU A 80 -12.39 8.07 18.26
CA LEU A 80 -11.38 7.07 17.91
C LEU A 80 -11.16 6.04 19.02
N HIS A 81 -11.26 6.43 20.30
CA HIS A 81 -11.29 5.46 21.41
C HIS A 81 -12.51 4.52 21.31
N ALA A 82 -13.67 5.05 20.92
CA ALA A 82 -14.85 4.22 20.69
C ALA A 82 -14.65 3.26 19.50
N LEU A 83 -14.00 3.74 18.44
CA LEU A 83 -13.64 2.91 17.29
C LEU A 83 -12.65 1.81 17.68
N ASP A 84 -11.62 2.13 18.49
CA ASP A 84 -10.66 1.15 19.01
C ASP A 84 -11.39 0.01 19.72
N ALA A 85 -12.29 0.32 20.66
CA ALA A 85 -13.06 -0.66 21.38
C ALA A 85 -13.96 -1.51 20.46
N ALA A 86 -14.59 -0.89 19.46
CA ALA A 86 -15.42 -1.60 18.48
C ALA A 86 -14.59 -2.57 17.63
N ARG A 87 -13.40 -2.19 17.20
CA ARG A 87 -12.50 -3.02 16.37
C ARG A 87 -11.86 -4.16 17.18
N GLU A 88 -11.51 -3.92 18.45
CA GLU A 88 -11.05 -4.98 19.35
C GLU A 88 -12.11 -6.05 19.57
N ASN A 89 -13.40 -5.67 19.65
CA ASN A 89 -14.52 -6.61 19.79
C ASN A 89 -14.92 -7.32 18.48
N GLY A 90 -14.58 -6.75 17.33
CA GLY A 90 -14.88 -7.30 16.01
C GLY A 90 -13.67 -7.27 15.08
N PRO A 91 -12.60 -8.03 15.36
CA PRO A 91 -11.30 -7.87 14.69
C PRO A 91 -11.33 -8.19 13.19
N ARG A 92 -12.34 -8.94 12.69
CA ARG A 92 -12.48 -9.30 11.28
C ARG A 92 -13.41 -8.37 10.47
N TRP A 93 -13.72 -7.19 10.98
CA TRP A 93 -14.65 -6.25 10.33
C TRP A 93 -14.29 -5.94 8.86
N PHE A 94 -12.99 -5.87 8.54
CA PHE A 94 -12.47 -5.59 7.20
C PHE A 94 -12.64 -6.75 6.20
N GLN A 95 -13.08 -7.92 6.66
CA GLN A 95 -13.35 -9.10 5.81
C GLN A 95 -14.80 -9.19 5.35
N SER A 96 -15.63 -8.21 5.68
CA SER A 96 -17.04 -8.17 5.26
C SER A 96 -17.16 -8.16 3.73
N GLN A 97 -18.16 -8.87 3.19
CA GLN A 97 -18.52 -8.80 1.77
C GLN A 97 -18.96 -7.40 1.34
N LYS A 98 -19.24 -6.50 2.28
CA LYS A 98 -19.60 -5.10 2.01
C LYS A 98 -18.37 -4.21 1.81
N MET A 99 -17.16 -4.69 2.15
CA MET A 99 -15.95 -3.91 1.94
C MET A 99 -15.72 -3.68 0.46
N LEU A 100 -15.52 -2.40 0.11
CA LEU A 100 -15.20 -1.93 -1.24
C LEU A 100 -14.31 -0.71 -1.11
N GLY A 101 -13.15 -0.74 -1.74
CA GLY A 101 -12.18 0.34 -1.75
C GLY A 101 -12.26 1.20 -3.01
N GLY A 102 -12.05 2.50 -2.83
CA GLY A 102 -11.68 3.43 -3.89
C GLY A 102 -10.31 4.02 -3.63
N VAL A 103 -9.56 4.35 -4.67
CA VAL A 103 -8.25 5.01 -4.56
C VAL A 103 -8.14 6.16 -5.54
N CYS A 104 -7.57 7.30 -5.11
CA CYS A 104 -7.36 8.47 -5.97
C CYS A 104 -6.27 9.41 -5.43
N TYR A 105 -5.75 10.26 -6.30
CA TYR A 105 -5.07 11.50 -5.95
C TYR A 105 -6.10 12.59 -5.65
N VAL A 106 -5.93 13.33 -4.56
CA VAL A 106 -6.87 14.39 -4.13
C VAL A 106 -6.96 15.51 -5.16
N ASP A 107 -5.81 15.99 -5.62
CA ASP A 107 -5.69 17.08 -6.61
C ASP A 107 -6.30 16.71 -7.96
N LEU A 108 -6.02 15.52 -8.47
CA LEU A 108 -6.52 15.06 -9.76
C LEU A 108 -8.02 14.76 -9.74
N TYR A 109 -8.53 14.22 -8.61
CA TYR A 109 -9.91 13.77 -8.51
C TYR A 109 -10.90 14.86 -8.07
N ALA A 110 -10.47 15.75 -7.17
CA ALA A 110 -11.36 16.76 -6.60
C ALA A 110 -10.73 18.16 -6.49
N GLY A 111 -9.44 18.29 -6.74
CA GLY A 111 -8.68 19.53 -6.60
C GLY A 111 -8.18 19.78 -5.18
N ASN A 112 -9.00 19.52 -4.14
CA ASN A 112 -8.61 19.69 -2.75
C ASN A 112 -9.45 18.83 -1.80
N LEU A 113 -9.03 18.77 -0.50
CA LEU A 113 -9.68 17.96 0.53
C LEU A 113 -11.13 18.36 0.81
N GLN A 114 -11.45 19.64 0.78
CA GLN A 114 -12.84 20.12 1.00
C GLN A 114 -13.76 19.72 -0.15
N ALA A 115 -13.29 19.85 -1.40
CA ALA A 115 -14.03 19.39 -2.58
C ALA A 115 -14.17 17.85 -2.58
N LEU A 116 -13.14 17.11 -2.11
CA LEU A 116 -13.23 15.66 -1.95
C LEU A 116 -14.27 15.27 -0.90
N LYS A 117 -14.36 16.00 0.22
CA LYS A 117 -15.41 15.81 1.23
C LYS A 117 -16.81 15.97 0.64
N ALA A 118 -17.00 16.88 -0.31
CA ALA A 118 -18.26 17.06 -1.03
C ALA A 118 -18.62 15.87 -1.95
N ARG A 119 -17.67 14.96 -2.26
CA ARG A 119 -17.90 13.75 -3.04
C ARG A 119 -18.40 12.55 -2.21
N ILE A 120 -18.50 12.65 -0.89
CA ILE A 120 -18.96 11.56 -0.02
C ILE A 120 -20.32 10.99 -0.45
N PRO A 121 -21.34 11.77 -0.88
CA PRO A 121 -22.58 11.20 -1.39
C PRO A 121 -22.38 10.29 -2.62
N TYR A 122 -21.47 10.63 -3.52
CA TYR A 122 -21.10 9.80 -4.66
C TYR A 122 -20.37 8.51 -4.22
N PHE A 123 -19.47 8.60 -3.26
CA PHE A 123 -18.79 7.42 -2.70
C PHE A 123 -19.80 6.42 -2.11
N LYS A 124 -20.83 6.92 -1.45
CA LYS A 124 -21.95 6.09 -0.93
C LYS A 124 -22.79 5.50 -2.06
N GLU A 125 -23.08 6.26 -3.12
CA GLU A 125 -23.79 5.77 -4.31
C GLU A 125 -23.04 4.59 -4.93
N LEU A 126 -21.70 4.68 -5.05
CA LEU A 126 -20.85 3.59 -5.55
C LEU A 126 -20.76 2.42 -4.56
N GLY A 127 -20.98 2.67 -3.27
CA GLY A 127 -20.90 1.66 -2.20
C GLY A 127 -19.53 1.57 -1.53
N LEU A 128 -18.70 2.61 -1.60
CA LEU A 128 -17.40 2.63 -0.94
C LEU A 128 -17.52 2.56 0.58
N THR A 129 -16.64 1.75 1.18
CA THR A 129 -16.44 1.64 2.64
C THR A 129 -14.99 1.89 3.03
N TYR A 130 -14.12 2.15 2.06
CA TYR A 130 -12.69 2.29 2.19
C TYR A 130 -12.23 3.32 1.14
N LEU A 131 -11.62 4.43 1.54
CA LEU A 131 -11.08 5.43 0.63
C LEU A 131 -9.58 5.58 0.86
N HIS A 132 -8.78 5.22 -0.13
CA HIS A 132 -7.34 5.37 -0.11
C HIS A 132 -6.95 6.63 -0.87
N LEU A 133 -6.36 7.58 -0.18
CA LEU A 133 -5.77 8.77 -0.78
C LEU A 133 -4.29 8.54 -1.01
N MET A 134 -3.84 8.80 -2.24
CA MET A 134 -2.41 8.87 -2.53
C MET A 134 -1.76 9.95 -1.67
N PRO A 135 -0.43 9.90 -1.43
CA PRO A 135 0.20 10.64 -0.35
C PRO A 135 -0.23 12.12 -0.28
N PRO A 136 -0.98 12.55 0.74
CA PRO A 136 -1.47 13.92 0.84
C PRO A 136 -0.52 14.83 1.63
N PHE A 137 0.58 14.28 2.15
CA PHE A 137 1.51 15.00 3.01
C PHE A 137 2.37 15.98 2.24
N LYS A 138 2.98 16.92 2.96
CA LYS A 138 3.90 17.90 2.40
C LYS A 138 5.09 17.21 1.74
N CYS A 139 5.39 17.63 0.51
CA CYS A 139 6.49 17.14 -0.31
C CYS A 139 7.09 18.30 -1.11
N PRO A 140 8.26 18.15 -1.73
CA PRO A 140 8.82 19.12 -2.65
C PRO A 140 7.86 19.44 -3.80
N GLU A 141 7.94 20.65 -4.32
CA GLU A 141 7.02 21.11 -5.37
C GLU A 141 7.23 20.35 -6.70
N VAL A 142 8.47 20.04 -7.07
CA VAL A 142 8.80 19.42 -8.37
C VAL A 142 9.27 17.97 -8.19
N HIS A 143 10.28 17.72 -7.39
CA HIS A 143 10.89 16.39 -7.21
C HIS A 143 10.23 15.67 -6.03
N ASN A 144 9.03 15.13 -6.25
CA ASN A 144 8.23 14.53 -5.18
C ASN A 144 7.74 13.10 -5.45
N ASP A 145 7.97 12.56 -6.66
CA ASP A 145 7.52 11.22 -7.06
C ASP A 145 6.03 10.98 -6.77
N GLY A 146 5.16 11.94 -7.10
CA GLY A 146 3.72 11.83 -6.84
C GLY A 146 3.36 11.89 -5.35
N GLY A 147 4.16 12.59 -4.53
CA GLY A 147 3.97 12.75 -3.09
C GLY A 147 4.75 11.74 -2.23
N TYR A 148 5.48 10.80 -2.85
CA TYR A 148 6.26 9.78 -2.13
C TYR A 148 7.61 10.28 -1.57
N ALA A 149 8.01 11.52 -1.85
CA ALA A 149 9.13 12.18 -1.18
C ALA A 149 8.60 13.11 -0.06
N VAL A 150 8.29 12.56 1.10
CA VAL A 150 7.65 13.30 2.19
C VAL A 150 8.62 14.24 2.88
N SER A 151 8.27 15.54 2.97
CA SER A 151 9.01 16.57 3.72
C SER A 151 8.46 16.79 5.14
N SER A 152 7.19 16.45 5.40
CA SER A 152 6.57 16.50 6.72
C SER A 152 5.35 15.59 6.76
N TYR A 153 5.22 14.75 7.79
CA TYR A 153 4.02 13.93 8.04
C TYR A 153 2.96 14.69 8.84
N ARG A 154 3.28 15.90 9.32
CA ARG A 154 2.41 16.74 10.17
C ARG A 154 1.74 17.88 9.42
N GLU A 155 2.11 18.03 8.16
CA GLU A 155 1.54 19.01 7.24
C GLU A 155 1.07 18.30 5.97
N THR A 156 -0.04 18.75 5.39
CA THR A 156 -0.46 18.33 4.06
C THR A 156 0.23 19.16 2.98
N ASN A 157 0.21 18.68 1.74
CA ASN A 157 0.58 19.49 0.59
C ASN A 157 -0.34 20.73 0.55
N PRO A 158 0.22 21.96 0.59
CA PRO A 158 -0.60 23.20 0.66
C PRO A 158 -1.58 23.35 -0.49
N ALA A 159 -1.28 22.76 -1.66
CA ALA A 159 -2.15 22.82 -2.82
C ALA A 159 -3.49 22.09 -2.63
N ILE A 160 -3.55 21.10 -1.73
CA ILE A 160 -4.76 20.30 -1.51
C ILE A 160 -5.52 20.67 -0.22
N GLY A 161 -4.93 21.48 0.67
CA GLY A 161 -5.57 21.93 1.91
C GLY A 161 -4.67 21.78 3.14
N SER A 162 -5.24 21.94 4.32
CA SER A 162 -4.54 21.86 5.59
C SER A 162 -4.68 20.48 6.26
N ILE A 163 -3.86 20.24 7.30
CA ILE A 163 -3.98 19.04 8.14
C ILE A 163 -5.33 18.96 8.85
N ASP A 164 -5.93 20.11 9.17
CA ASP A 164 -7.26 20.17 9.75
C ASP A 164 -8.35 19.80 8.74
N ASP A 165 -8.19 20.16 7.46
CA ASP A 165 -9.07 19.68 6.39
C ASP A 165 -9.00 18.17 6.22
N LEU A 166 -7.81 17.57 6.37
CA LEU A 166 -7.64 16.11 6.34
C LEU A 166 -8.31 15.43 7.55
N ARG A 167 -8.17 16.00 8.75
CA ARG A 167 -8.85 15.52 9.97
C ARG A 167 -10.38 15.59 9.82
N ASP A 168 -10.88 16.69 9.28
CA ASP A 168 -12.30 16.92 9.00
C ASP A 168 -12.84 15.93 7.97
N LEU A 169 -12.08 15.64 6.92
CA LEU A 169 -12.42 14.63 5.93
C LEU A 169 -12.48 13.23 6.58
N ALA A 170 -11.47 12.86 7.37
CA ALA A 170 -11.43 11.57 8.07
C ALA A 170 -12.67 11.36 8.96
N LEU A 171 -13.04 12.39 9.74
CA LEU A 171 -14.23 12.37 10.58
C LEU A 171 -15.52 12.25 9.75
N ALA A 172 -15.62 12.98 8.64
CA ALA A 172 -16.80 12.93 7.75
C ALA A 172 -16.95 11.56 7.10
N LEU A 173 -15.87 10.98 6.57
CA LEU A 173 -15.86 9.63 5.98
C LEU A 173 -16.28 8.58 7.02
N ARG A 174 -15.70 8.60 8.22
CA ARG A 174 -16.02 7.65 9.30
C ARG A 174 -17.49 7.70 9.72
N ARG A 175 -18.11 8.90 9.78
CA ARG A 175 -19.53 9.07 10.08
C ARG A 175 -20.44 8.40 9.04
N GLU A 176 -19.95 8.27 7.81
CA GLU A 176 -20.64 7.61 6.70
C GLU A 176 -20.21 6.15 6.50
N GLY A 177 -19.41 5.60 7.43
CA GLY A 177 -18.94 4.22 7.38
C GLY A 177 -17.83 3.96 6.36
N ILE A 178 -17.09 4.99 5.96
CA ILE A 178 -15.96 4.89 5.03
C ILE A 178 -14.66 5.09 5.81
N SER A 179 -13.81 4.07 5.83
CA SER A 179 -12.50 4.11 6.46
C SER A 179 -11.49 4.87 5.59
N LEU A 180 -10.75 5.81 6.17
CA LEU A 180 -9.67 6.51 5.48
C LEU A 180 -8.39 5.67 5.51
N VAL A 181 -7.71 5.63 4.36
CA VAL A 181 -6.44 4.94 4.16
C VAL A 181 -5.43 5.94 3.61
N LEU A 182 -4.24 5.96 4.19
CA LEU A 182 -3.12 6.76 3.70
C LEU A 182 -1.87 5.92 3.51
N ASP A 183 -0.99 6.39 2.63
CA ASP A 183 0.36 5.86 2.52
C ASP A 183 1.21 6.29 3.71
N PHE A 184 2.00 5.36 4.22
CA PHE A 184 3.05 5.60 5.20
C PHE A 184 4.39 5.27 4.58
N ILE A 185 5.04 6.30 4.09
CA ILE A 185 6.36 6.21 3.47
C ILE A 185 7.39 6.18 4.59
N PHE A 186 7.85 5.00 4.97
CA PHE A 186 8.72 4.84 6.14
C PHE A 186 10.11 4.27 5.81
N ASN A 187 10.37 3.90 4.54
CA ASN A 187 11.71 3.54 4.09
C ASN A 187 12.61 4.77 3.90
N HIS A 188 12.06 5.90 3.50
CA HIS A 188 12.80 7.10 3.13
C HIS A 188 12.01 8.37 3.43
N THR A 189 12.69 9.51 3.43
CA THR A 189 12.07 10.84 3.42
C THR A 189 12.62 11.65 2.23
N SER A 190 12.00 12.79 1.96
CA SER A 190 12.58 13.79 1.07
C SER A 190 13.88 14.37 1.66
N ASP A 191 14.77 14.81 0.79
CA ASP A 191 15.93 15.64 1.14
C ASP A 191 15.52 17.00 1.76
N GLU A 192 14.27 17.43 1.57
CA GLU A 192 13.70 18.62 2.22
C GLU A 192 13.09 18.34 3.61
N HIS A 193 13.07 17.11 4.08
CA HIS A 193 12.60 16.77 5.43
C HIS A 193 13.52 17.40 6.48
N ASP A 194 12.95 17.88 7.60
CA ASP A 194 13.74 18.55 8.65
C ASP A 194 14.83 17.63 9.23
N TRP A 195 14.56 16.32 9.36
CA TRP A 195 15.58 15.34 9.78
C TRP A 195 16.74 15.25 8.78
N ALA A 196 16.43 15.29 7.47
CA ALA A 196 17.44 15.24 6.42
C ALA A 196 18.31 16.51 6.44
N LYS A 197 17.67 17.68 6.51
CA LYS A 197 18.38 18.97 6.63
C LYS A 197 19.28 19.02 7.85
N ALA A 198 18.79 18.59 9.03
CA ALA A 198 19.56 18.56 10.27
C ALA A 198 20.73 17.57 10.19
N CYS A 199 20.49 16.36 9.66
CA CYS A 199 21.53 15.35 9.44
C CYS A 199 22.65 15.87 8.52
N LEU A 200 22.29 16.46 7.38
CA LEU A 200 23.24 17.00 6.41
C LEU A 200 24.00 18.22 6.96
N ALA A 201 23.39 19.00 7.84
CA ALA A 201 24.04 20.10 8.57
C ALA A 201 24.97 19.63 9.71
N GLY A 202 24.99 18.33 10.02
CA GLY A 202 25.85 17.75 11.04
C GLY A 202 25.30 17.85 12.47
N ASP A 203 23.97 17.98 12.63
CA ASP A 203 23.33 17.93 13.94
C ASP A 203 23.53 16.55 14.58
N PRO A 204 24.18 16.46 15.77
CA PRO A 204 24.47 15.19 16.41
C PRO A 204 23.22 14.34 16.71
N GLN A 205 22.05 14.95 16.90
CA GLN A 205 20.81 14.24 17.15
C GLN A 205 20.35 13.42 15.94
N TYR A 206 20.63 13.90 14.72
CA TYR A 206 20.18 13.29 13.47
C TYR A 206 21.30 12.66 12.65
N GLN A 207 22.54 12.65 13.16
CA GLN A 207 23.72 12.24 12.43
C GLN A 207 23.60 10.86 11.78
N ASP A 208 22.98 9.89 12.45
CA ASP A 208 22.84 8.52 11.98
C ASP A 208 21.38 8.18 11.57
N PHE A 209 20.57 9.19 11.22
CA PHE A 209 19.21 8.95 10.73
C PHE A 209 19.18 8.41 9.30
N TYR A 210 20.22 8.70 8.53
CA TYR A 210 20.39 8.27 7.15
C TYR A 210 21.72 7.55 6.96
N TYR A 211 21.82 6.70 5.92
CA TYR A 211 23.08 6.03 5.58
C TYR A 211 23.96 6.97 4.75
N ILE A 212 24.96 7.59 5.40
CA ILE A 212 25.92 8.49 4.76
C ILE A 212 27.31 7.87 4.82
N PHE A 213 28.04 7.89 3.72
CA PHE A 213 29.35 7.30 3.54
C PHE A 213 30.38 8.38 3.14
N PRO A 214 31.61 8.33 3.65
CA PRO A 214 32.64 9.34 3.34
C PRO A 214 33.10 9.29 1.87
N ASP A 215 33.00 8.12 1.23
CA ASP A 215 33.43 7.87 -0.15
C ASP A 215 32.65 6.70 -0.77
N ARG A 216 33.03 6.26 -1.99
CA ARG A 216 32.38 5.16 -2.73
C ARG A 216 32.71 3.76 -2.24
N THR A 217 33.62 3.59 -1.30
CA THR A 217 34.11 2.25 -0.86
C THR A 217 32.96 1.35 -0.41
N MET A 218 32.11 1.84 0.48
CA MET A 218 30.95 1.09 0.96
C MET A 218 29.79 1.07 -0.06
N PRO A 219 29.40 2.20 -0.70
CA PRO A 219 28.44 2.17 -1.79
C PRO A 219 28.77 1.15 -2.89
N ASP A 220 30.00 1.12 -3.40
CA ASP A 220 30.43 0.16 -4.42
C ASP A 220 30.41 -1.31 -3.93
N ALA A 221 30.57 -1.52 -2.62
CA ALA A 221 30.43 -2.86 -2.04
C ALA A 221 28.98 -3.32 -1.98
N TYR A 222 28.04 -2.42 -1.68
CA TYR A 222 26.60 -2.67 -1.70
C TYR A 222 26.05 -2.84 -3.13
N ASP A 223 26.42 -1.96 -4.07
CA ASP A 223 25.93 -1.98 -5.47
C ASP A 223 26.18 -3.33 -6.17
N LYS A 224 27.13 -4.13 -5.70
CA LYS A 224 27.38 -5.49 -6.25
C LYS A 224 26.20 -6.46 -6.09
N THR A 225 25.31 -6.20 -5.14
CA THR A 225 24.21 -7.09 -4.78
C THR A 225 22.85 -6.41 -4.80
N LEU A 226 22.81 -5.09 -4.91
CA LEU A 226 21.57 -4.32 -4.99
C LEU A 226 20.93 -4.45 -6.38
N ARG A 227 19.61 -4.40 -6.40
CA ARG A 227 18.80 -4.24 -7.61
C ARG A 227 18.48 -2.77 -7.82
N GLU A 228 18.74 -2.25 -9.00
CA GLU A 228 18.30 -0.93 -9.40
C GLU A 228 16.77 -0.91 -9.61
N ILE A 229 16.11 0.06 -9.01
CA ILE A 229 14.64 0.17 -9.07
C ILE A 229 14.21 1.05 -10.24
N PHE A 230 14.89 2.18 -10.44
CA PHE A 230 14.64 3.14 -11.53
C PHE A 230 15.92 3.42 -12.33
N PRO A 231 16.49 2.43 -13.03
CA PRO A 231 17.82 2.54 -13.65
C PRO A 231 17.94 3.68 -14.65
N ASP A 232 16.85 4.07 -15.34
CA ASP A 232 16.86 5.17 -16.31
C ASP A 232 16.85 6.56 -15.64
N ALA A 233 16.16 6.70 -14.52
CA ALA A 233 16.02 7.98 -13.81
C ALA A 233 17.10 8.15 -12.73
N HIS A 234 17.49 7.07 -12.06
CA HIS A 234 18.44 7.05 -10.95
C HIS A 234 19.26 5.75 -10.98
N PRO A 235 20.37 5.70 -11.76
CA PRO A 235 21.23 4.53 -11.79
C PRO A 235 22.02 4.38 -10.48
N GLY A 236 22.05 3.13 -9.97
CA GLY A 236 22.67 2.79 -8.68
C GLY A 236 21.73 3.06 -7.49
N GLY A 237 22.23 2.74 -6.29
CA GLY A 237 21.48 2.92 -5.03
C GLY A 237 21.97 4.11 -4.19
N PHE A 238 22.82 4.99 -4.74
CA PHE A 238 23.49 6.06 -3.96
C PHE A 238 23.63 7.34 -4.76
N SER A 239 23.49 8.49 -4.07
CA SER A 239 23.69 9.82 -4.62
C SER A 239 24.88 10.52 -3.98
N GLN A 240 25.65 11.28 -4.76
CA GLN A 240 26.75 12.08 -4.22
C GLN A 240 26.22 13.41 -3.66
N LEU A 241 26.62 13.71 -2.42
CA LEU A 241 26.35 15.00 -1.77
C LEU A 241 27.31 16.10 -2.27
N PRO A 242 26.94 17.38 -2.16
CA PRO A 242 27.78 18.50 -2.60
C PRO A 242 29.16 18.57 -1.93
N ASP A 243 29.31 17.99 -0.74
CA ASP A 243 30.56 17.94 0.03
C ASP A 243 31.44 16.73 -0.33
N GLY A 244 31.00 15.89 -1.29
CA GLY A 244 31.73 14.73 -1.78
C GLY A 244 31.38 13.42 -1.08
N ARG A 245 30.66 13.46 0.04
CA ARG A 245 30.10 12.25 0.69
C ARG A 245 29.04 11.59 -0.19
N TRP A 246 28.64 10.37 0.15
CA TRP A 246 27.60 9.61 -0.53
C TRP A 246 26.46 9.27 0.44
N ILE A 247 25.23 9.31 -0.06
CA ILE A 247 24.04 8.98 0.72
C ILE A 247 23.22 7.89 0.02
N TRP A 248 22.59 7.03 0.79
CA TRP A 248 21.72 5.96 0.26
C TRP A 248 20.41 6.55 -0.28
N THR A 249 20.08 6.18 -1.53
CA THR A 249 18.90 6.65 -2.26
C THR A 249 18.36 5.51 -3.13
N THR A 250 17.58 4.60 -2.53
CA THR A 250 17.08 3.39 -3.22
C THR A 250 16.24 3.72 -4.45
N PHE A 251 15.42 4.76 -4.41
CA PHE A 251 14.43 5.08 -5.46
C PHE A 251 14.87 6.25 -6.33
N ASN A 252 14.87 7.46 -5.78
CA ASN A 252 15.29 8.68 -6.48
C ASN A 252 16.32 9.45 -5.66
N SER A 253 17.14 10.25 -6.32
CA SER A 253 18.23 11.01 -5.66
C SER A 253 17.77 11.97 -4.56
N PHE A 254 16.49 12.35 -4.56
CA PHE A 254 15.85 13.21 -3.55
C PHE A 254 15.06 12.43 -2.48
N GLN A 255 15.12 11.09 -2.49
CA GLN A 255 14.50 10.19 -1.50
C GLN A 255 15.60 9.50 -0.70
N LEU A 256 15.85 9.98 0.51
CA LEU A 256 16.96 9.55 1.37
C LEU A 256 16.52 8.40 2.28
N ASP A 257 17.21 7.26 2.19
CA ASP A 257 16.85 6.06 2.95
C ASP A 257 17.16 6.21 4.45
N LEU A 258 16.17 5.91 5.27
CA LEU A 258 16.24 5.96 6.73
C LEU A 258 17.03 4.77 7.30
N ASN A 259 17.86 5.05 8.32
CA ASN A 259 18.71 4.06 8.97
C ASN A 259 18.02 3.40 10.16
N TYR A 260 17.26 2.35 9.93
CA TYR A 260 16.61 1.58 10.99
C TYR A 260 17.55 0.77 11.89
N SER A 261 18.84 0.73 11.62
CA SER A 261 19.79 0.20 12.62
C SER A 261 19.95 1.14 13.82
N ASN A 262 19.51 2.40 13.68
CA ASN A 262 19.43 3.39 14.76
C ASN A 262 18.03 3.36 15.42
N PRO A 263 17.88 2.97 16.70
CA PRO A 263 16.59 2.93 17.37
C PRO A 263 15.89 4.28 17.45
N ALA A 264 16.61 5.41 17.36
CA ALA A 264 16.00 6.73 17.34
C ALA A 264 15.17 6.97 16.08
N VAL A 265 15.53 6.37 14.93
CA VAL A 265 14.76 6.41 13.68
C VAL A 265 13.43 5.65 13.86
N PHE A 266 13.47 4.45 14.42
CA PHE A 266 12.25 3.69 14.73
C PHE A 266 11.31 4.51 15.62
N LYS A 267 11.83 5.10 16.70
CA LYS A 267 11.03 5.91 17.64
C LYS A 267 10.43 7.13 16.95
N ALA A 268 11.21 7.86 16.15
CA ALA A 268 10.74 9.03 15.43
C ALA A 268 9.59 8.68 14.45
N MET A 269 9.78 7.62 13.65
CA MET A 269 8.74 7.14 12.73
C MET A 269 7.51 6.58 13.46
N ALA A 270 7.68 5.96 14.64
CA ALA A 270 6.57 5.54 15.49
C ALA A 270 5.72 6.73 15.94
N GLY A 271 6.35 7.85 16.29
CA GLY A 271 5.66 9.11 16.61
C GLY A 271 4.83 9.64 15.44
N GLU A 272 5.40 9.68 14.23
CA GLU A 272 4.67 10.11 13.03
C GLU A 272 3.48 9.17 12.72
N MET A 273 3.68 7.86 12.86
CA MET A 273 2.62 6.85 12.67
C MET A 273 1.45 7.06 13.65
N LEU A 274 1.72 7.32 14.93
CA LEU A 274 0.69 7.54 15.95
C LEU A 274 -0.02 8.89 15.78
N GLU A 275 0.69 9.92 15.30
CA GLU A 275 0.06 11.19 14.89
C GLU A 275 -0.95 10.98 13.77
N ILE A 276 -0.56 10.25 12.71
CA ILE A 276 -1.45 9.90 11.59
C ILE A 276 -2.65 9.09 12.09
N ALA A 277 -2.45 8.16 13.03
CA ALA A 277 -3.55 7.42 13.65
C ALA A 277 -4.54 8.35 14.38
N ASN A 278 -4.04 9.43 15.01
CA ASN A 278 -4.86 10.40 15.72
C ASN A 278 -5.56 11.42 14.80
N LEU A 279 -5.14 11.54 13.52
CA LEU A 279 -5.92 12.22 12.49
C LEU A 279 -7.20 11.46 12.12
N GLY A 280 -7.29 10.18 12.45
CA GLY A 280 -8.45 9.33 12.16
C GLY A 280 -8.25 8.41 10.96
N VAL A 281 -7.01 8.15 10.59
CA VAL A 281 -6.64 7.14 9.59
C VAL A 281 -6.84 5.75 10.17
N GLU A 282 -7.50 4.87 9.43
CA GLU A 282 -7.86 3.52 9.88
C GLU A 282 -7.00 2.43 9.23
N PHE A 283 -6.34 2.73 8.11
CA PHE A 283 -5.37 1.85 7.48
C PHE A 283 -4.13 2.65 7.05
N LEU A 284 -2.96 2.10 7.30
CA LEU A 284 -1.71 2.58 6.69
C LEU A 284 -1.25 1.63 5.60
N ARG A 285 -1.07 2.15 4.39
CA ARG A 285 -0.32 1.43 3.36
C ARG A 285 1.16 1.62 3.65
N MET A 286 1.78 0.56 4.11
CA MET A 286 3.22 0.49 4.39
C MET A 286 3.96 0.44 3.06
N ASP A 287 4.51 1.56 2.66
CA ASP A 287 5.20 1.72 1.37
C ASP A 287 6.58 1.06 1.39
N ALA A 288 6.96 0.42 0.28
CA ALA A 288 8.30 -0.12 0.05
C ALA A 288 8.81 -1.03 1.17
N VAL A 289 7.95 -1.86 1.77
CA VAL A 289 8.24 -2.69 2.96
C VAL A 289 9.48 -3.57 2.81
N ALA A 290 9.83 -3.97 1.58
CA ALA A 290 10.95 -4.86 1.30
C ALA A 290 12.32 -4.23 1.60
N PHE A 291 12.42 -2.90 1.60
CA PHE A 291 13.70 -2.18 1.53
C PHE A 291 14.16 -1.56 2.86
N VAL A 292 13.38 -1.62 3.92
CA VAL A 292 13.64 -0.84 5.16
C VAL A 292 14.89 -1.25 5.94
N TRP A 293 15.49 -2.39 5.67
CA TRP A 293 16.70 -2.84 6.35
C TRP A 293 17.86 -3.07 5.40
N LYS A 294 19.08 -2.62 5.80
CA LYS A 294 20.27 -2.72 4.97
C LYS A 294 21.33 -3.63 5.62
N ARG A 295 21.84 -4.59 4.83
CA ARG A 295 22.91 -5.49 5.27
C ARG A 295 23.86 -5.80 4.12
N LEU A 296 25.16 -5.49 4.31
CA LEU A 296 26.18 -5.72 3.30
C LEU A 296 26.23 -7.19 2.85
N GLY A 297 26.39 -7.41 1.54
CA GLY A 297 26.46 -8.74 0.95
C GLY A 297 25.10 -9.41 0.73
N THR A 298 24.00 -8.66 0.90
CA THR A 298 22.63 -9.08 0.56
C THR A 298 22.03 -8.13 -0.48
N SER A 299 20.88 -8.49 -1.03
CA SER A 299 20.10 -7.60 -1.90
C SER A 299 19.49 -6.41 -1.15
N CYS A 300 19.53 -6.39 0.19
CA CYS A 300 18.78 -5.45 1.04
C CYS A 300 17.26 -5.44 0.76
N GLU A 301 16.73 -6.53 0.24
CA GLU A 301 15.30 -6.75 0.02
C GLU A 301 14.81 -7.95 0.84
N ASN A 302 13.61 -7.85 1.41
CA ASN A 302 12.93 -8.92 2.15
C ASN A 302 13.76 -9.52 3.31
N LEU A 303 14.61 -8.72 3.92
CA LEU A 303 15.42 -9.20 5.04
C LEU A 303 14.55 -9.48 6.28
N PRO A 304 14.92 -10.46 7.11
CA PRO A 304 14.17 -10.78 8.33
C PRO A 304 13.96 -9.57 9.25
N GLU A 305 14.93 -8.67 9.29
CA GLU A 305 14.88 -7.44 10.09
C GLU A 305 13.81 -6.45 9.57
N ALA A 306 13.54 -6.41 8.26
CA ALA A 306 12.45 -5.61 7.71
C ALA A 306 11.09 -6.09 8.24
N HIS A 307 10.85 -7.39 8.25
CA HIS A 307 9.67 -7.99 8.87
C HIS A 307 9.59 -7.68 10.38
N THR A 308 10.73 -7.73 11.07
CA THR A 308 10.81 -7.41 12.50
C THR A 308 10.42 -5.97 12.80
N VAL A 309 10.91 -4.99 12.01
CA VAL A 309 10.51 -3.58 12.12
C VAL A 309 9.00 -3.42 11.98
N ILE A 310 8.39 -4.05 10.96
CA ILE A 310 6.95 -3.94 10.72
C ILE A 310 6.14 -4.59 11.85
N ARG A 311 6.55 -5.76 12.36
CA ARG A 311 5.90 -6.41 13.51
C ARG A 311 6.01 -5.58 14.78
N ALA A 312 7.15 -4.90 15.01
CA ALA A 312 7.30 -3.98 16.13
C ALA A 312 6.35 -2.78 16.02
N PHE A 313 6.22 -2.15 14.83
CA PHE A 313 5.21 -1.12 14.59
C PHE A 313 3.79 -1.64 14.81
N SER A 314 3.46 -2.83 14.28
CA SER A 314 2.15 -3.45 14.45
C SER A 314 1.83 -3.67 15.94
N ALA A 315 2.76 -4.23 16.73
CA ALA A 315 2.57 -4.43 18.16
C ALA A 315 2.37 -3.11 18.91
N LEU A 316 3.12 -2.06 18.56
CA LEU A 316 2.97 -0.73 19.15
C LEU A 316 1.60 -0.12 18.86
N VAL A 317 1.12 -0.24 17.62
CA VAL A 317 -0.22 0.24 17.22
C VAL A 317 -1.31 -0.52 17.97
N ARG A 318 -1.18 -1.84 18.16
CA ARG A 318 -2.13 -2.61 18.97
C ARG A 318 -2.23 -2.10 20.41
N ILE A 319 -1.17 -1.52 20.94
CA ILE A 319 -1.16 -0.91 22.29
C ILE A 319 -1.82 0.47 22.28
N ALA A 320 -1.46 1.35 21.34
CA ALA A 320 -1.83 2.77 21.38
C ALA A 320 -3.08 3.14 20.57
N ALA A 321 -3.28 2.52 19.40
CA ALA A 321 -4.32 2.86 18.43
C ALA A 321 -4.86 1.61 17.67
N PRO A 322 -5.44 0.62 18.37
CA PRO A 322 -5.71 -0.72 17.82
C PRO A 322 -6.74 -0.78 16.69
N ALA A 323 -7.49 0.30 16.44
CA ALA A 323 -8.38 0.39 15.28
C ALA A 323 -7.63 0.43 13.95
N MET A 324 -6.36 0.88 13.94
CA MET A 324 -5.55 1.01 12.73
C MET A 324 -4.99 -0.33 12.28
N LEU A 325 -5.06 -0.62 10.98
CA LEU A 325 -4.52 -1.81 10.35
C LEU A 325 -3.42 -1.44 9.36
N PHE A 326 -2.52 -2.40 9.08
CA PHE A 326 -1.46 -2.25 8.09
C PHE A 326 -1.79 -2.98 6.79
N LYS A 327 -1.50 -2.31 5.68
CA LYS A 327 -1.57 -2.84 4.32
C LYS A 327 -0.17 -2.82 3.71
N SER A 328 0.43 -3.99 3.47
CA SER A 328 1.74 -4.04 2.81
C SER A 328 1.65 -3.72 1.32
N GLU A 329 2.65 -2.98 0.86
CA GLU A 329 3.00 -2.88 -0.55
C GLU A 329 4.33 -3.60 -0.76
N ALA A 330 4.26 -4.78 -1.37
CA ALA A 330 5.39 -5.65 -1.66
C ALA A 330 5.27 -6.17 -3.10
N ILE A 331 5.97 -5.53 -4.03
CA ILE A 331 6.04 -5.95 -5.43
C ILE A 331 7.28 -6.83 -5.60
N VAL A 332 7.18 -8.02 -5.08
CA VAL A 332 8.24 -9.02 -5.00
C VAL A 332 7.72 -10.39 -5.50
N HIS A 333 8.56 -11.41 -5.44
CA HIS A 333 8.16 -12.78 -5.81
C HIS A 333 6.89 -13.21 -5.03
N PRO A 334 5.93 -13.94 -5.64
CA PRO A 334 4.68 -14.35 -4.98
C PRO A 334 4.87 -15.04 -3.63
N ASP A 335 5.92 -15.85 -3.47
CA ASP A 335 6.24 -16.53 -2.20
C ASP A 335 6.76 -15.58 -1.11
N ASP A 336 7.26 -14.41 -1.49
CA ASP A 336 7.73 -13.40 -0.54
C ASP A 336 6.62 -12.43 -0.14
N VAL A 337 5.69 -12.09 -1.04
CA VAL A 337 4.53 -11.24 -0.72
C VAL A 337 3.75 -11.78 0.48
N VAL A 338 3.48 -13.10 0.51
CA VAL A 338 2.68 -13.73 1.57
C VAL A 338 3.35 -13.69 2.94
N LYS A 339 4.68 -13.52 3.00
CA LYS A 339 5.42 -13.43 4.28
C LYS A 339 5.12 -12.14 5.04
N TYR A 340 4.71 -11.06 4.33
CA TYR A 340 4.28 -9.80 4.95
C TYR A 340 2.86 -9.85 5.53
N ILE A 341 2.10 -10.94 5.27
CA ILE A 341 0.68 -11.02 5.57
C ILE A 341 0.43 -11.92 6.75
N SER A 342 0.31 -11.33 7.92
CA SER A 342 -0.04 -12.04 9.15
C SER A 342 -0.81 -11.12 10.10
N PRO A 343 -1.52 -11.68 11.11
CA PRO A 343 -2.15 -10.87 12.15
C PRO A 343 -1.18 -9.98 12.94
N GLU A 344 0.08 -10.41 13.03
CA GLU A 344 1.14 -9.73 13.78
C GLU A 344 1.91 -8.70 12.95
N GLU A 345 1.81 -8.75 11.62
CA GLU A 345 2.56 -7.87 10.72
C GLU A 345 1.61 -6.96 9.94
N CYS A 346 1.31 -7.25 8.66
CA CYS A 346 0.30 -6.53 7.90
C CYS A 346 -0.95 -7.39 7.77
N GLN A 347 -2.10 -6.90 8.21
CA GLN A 347 -3.34 -7.66 8.19
C GLN A 347 -3.94 -7.76 6.79
N ILE A 348 -3.57 -6.83 5.90
CA ILE A 348 -3.96 -6.85 4.50
C ILE A 348 -2.76 -6.56 3.60
N SER A 349 -2.83 -6.99 2.34
CA SER A 349 -1.82 -6.71 1.32
C SER A 349 -2.45 -6.58 -0.06
N TYR A 350 -1.82 -5.82 -0.93
CA TYR A 350 -2.12 -5.90 -2.36
C TYR A 350 -1.90 -7.30 -2.90
N ASN A 351 -2.68 -7.68 -3.91
CA ASN A 351 -2.54 -8.94 -4.65
C ASN A 351 -2.00 -8.69 -6.07
N PRO A 352 -0.70 -8.41 -6.23
CA PRO A 352 -0.12 -8.10 -7.54
C PRO A 352 -0.14 -9.29 -8.49
N LEU A 353 -0.08 -10.52 -7.96
CA LEU A 353 -0.16 -11.72 -8.78
C LEU A 353 -1.53 -11.85 -9.46
N GLN A 354 -2.62 -11.70 -8.71
CA GLN A 354 -3.97 -11.74 -9.29
C GLN A 354 -4.14 -10.61 -10.33
N MET A 355 -3.68 -9.41 -10.02
CA MET A 355 -3.73 -8.27 -10.93
C MET A 355 -3.02 -8.59 -12.25
N ALA A 356 -1.79 -9.05 -12.24
CA ALA A 356 -1.03 -9.40 -13.44
C ALA A 356 -1.69 -10.53 -14.24
N LEU A 357 -2.21 -11.55 -13.55
CA LEU A 357 -2.83 -12.71 -14.20
C LEU A 357 -4.23 -12.40 -14.75
N LEU A 358 -4.94 -11.41 -14.26
CA LEU A 358 -6.16 -10.90 -14.89
C LEU A 358 -5.85 -10.34 -16.28
N TRP A 359 -4.83 -9.51 -16.40
CA TRP A 359 -4.39 -8.97 -17.70
C TRP A 359 -3.83 -10.05 -18.62
N ASN A 360 -3.03 -11.00 -18.08
CA ASN A 360 -2.58 -12.17 -18.82
C ASN A 360 -3.76 -12.93 -19.44
N THR A 361 -4.75 -13.27 -18.62
CA THR A 361 -5.93 -14.02 -19.06
C THR A 361 -6.72 -13.28 -20.15
N LEU A 362 -6.79 -11.95 -20.05
CA LEU A 362 -7.48 -11.15 -21.05
C LEU A 362 -6.74 -11.16 -22.41
N ALA A 363 -5.41 -11.15 -22.40
CA ALA A 363 -4.60 -11.18 -23.62
C ALA A 363 -4.55 -12.57 -24.27
N THR A 364 -4.39 -13.62 -23.47
CA THR A 364 -4.24 -15.01 -23.95
C THR A 364 -5.57 -15.71 -24.20
N ARG A 365 -6.64 -15.29 -23.50
CA ARG A 365 -7.93 -16.00 -23.40
C ARG A 365 -7.83 -17.37 -22.72
N GLU A 366 -6.77 -17.57 -21.92
CA GLU A 366 -6.53 -18.79 -21.16
C GLU A 366 -6.44 -18.48 -19.68
N VAL A 367 -7.13 -19.29 -18.85
CA VAL A 367 -7.22 -19.06 -17.40
C VAL A 367 -6.22 -19.89 -16.60
N ASN A 368 -5.40 -20.74 -17.22
CA ASN A 368 -4.59 -21.74 -16.53
C ASN A 368 -3.70 -21.16 -15.42
N LEU A 369 -2.96 -20.08 -15.69
CA LEU A 369 -2.10 -19.43 -14.71
C LEU A 369 -2.92 -18.78 -13.59
N LEU A 370 -4.02 -18.09 -13.93
CA LEU A 370 -4.89 -17.47 -12.94
C LEU A 370 -5.59 -18.52 -12.07
N GLN A 371 -6.06 -19.61 -12.70
CA GLN A 371 -6.69 -20.73 -12.01
C GLN A 371 -5.72 -21.35 -10.98
N GLN A 372 -4.48 -21.63 -11.39
CA GLN A 372 -3.45 -22.16 -10.51
C GLN A 372 -3.15 -21.20 -9.34
N ALA A 373 -2.98 -19.89 -9.63
CA ALA A 373 -2.72 -18.91 -8.59
C ALA A 373 -3.85 -18.84 -7.57
N LEU A 374 -5.11 -18.93 -7.99
CA LEU A 374 -6.26 -18.99 -7.09
C LEU A 374 -6.30 -20.28 -6.27
N GLU A 375 -5.89 -21.40 -6.83
CA GLU A 375 -5.84 -22.70 -6.13
C GLU A 375 -4.71 -22.79 -5.11
N GLU A 376 -3.51 -22.28 -5.42
CA GLU A 376 -2.31 -22.52 -4.65
C GLU A 376 -1.85 -21.33 -3.79
N ARG A 377 -2.12 -20.08 -4.21
CA ARG A 377 -1.52 -18.86 -3.62
C ARG A 377 -2.53 -17.86 -3.07
N HIS A 378 -3.83 -18.09 -3.26
CA HIS A 378 -4.85 -17.12 -2.88
C HIS A 378 -5.28 -17.19 -1.41
N ASN A 379 -5.32 -18.39 -0.84
CA ASN A 379 -5.82 -18.59 0.52
C ASN A 379 -4.78 -18.16 1.55
N LEU A 380 -5.18 -17.25 2.44
CA LEU A 380 -4.37 -16.66 3.50
C LEU A 380 -4.81 -17.12 4.88
N HIS A 381 -4.08 -16.65 5.92
CA HIS A 381 -4.53 -16.79 7.30
C HIS A 381 -5.93 -16.19 7.50
N PRO A 382 -6.84 -16.83 8.28
CA PRO A 382 -8.22 -16.37 8.43
C PRO A 382 -8.42 -14.95 8.97
N ASP A 383 -7.41 -14.38 9.63
CA ASP A 383 -7.44 -13.01 10.17
C ASP A 383 -6.76 -11.99 9.26
N THR A 384 -6.51 -12.34 8.00
CA THR A 384 -5.88 -11.47 7.01
C THR A 384 -6.69 -11.45 5.71
N ALA A 385 -6.40 -10.49 4.82
CA ALA A 385 -7.09 -10.41 3.55
C ALA A 385 -6.21 -9.81 2.44
N TRP A 386 -6.47 -10.23 1.20
CA TRP A 386 -6.00 -9.53 0.02
C TRP A 386 -6.78 -8.24 -0.25
N VAL A 387 -6.10 -7.23 -0.76
CA VAL A 387 -6.70 -6.13 -1.52
C VAL A 387 -6.57 -6.48 -3.00
N ASN A 388 -7.68 -6.90 -3.61
CA ASN A 388 -7.72 -7.31 -5.00
C ASN A 388 -8.06 -6.12 -5.90
N TYR A 389 -7.30 -5.92 -6.96
CA TYR A 389 -7.43 -4.76 -7.83
C TYR A 389 -7.13 -5.11 -9.29
N VAL A 390 -7.66 -4.33 -10.20
CA VAL A 390 -7.39 -4.45 -11.64
C VAL A 390 -6.15 -3.65 -12.01
N ARG A 391 -6.01 -2.46 -11.45
CA ARG A 391 -4.85 -1.59 -11.49
C ARG A 391 -4.80 -0.65 -10.27
N SER A 392 -3.66 -0.03 -10.03
CA SER A 392 -3.47 1.04 -9.03
C SER A 392 -2.98 2.32 -9.71
N HIS A 393 -2.30 3.17 -8.97
CA HIS A 393 -1.55 4.33 -9.48
C HIS A 393 -0.16 3.94 -10.01
N ASP A 394 0.31 2.74 -9.64
CA ASP A 394 1.58 2.18 -10.10
C ASP A 394 1.42 1.43 -11.41
N ASP A 395 2.54 1.15 -12.07
CA ASP A 395 2.60 0.34 -13.26
C ASP A 395 2.09 -1.10 -13.04
N ILE A 396 1.69 -1.73 -14.11
CA ILE A 396 1.33 -3.15 -14.16
C ILE A 396 2.61 -3.93 -14.46
N GLY A 397 3.14 -4.61 -13.43
CA GLY A 397 4.26 -5.54 -13.56
C GLY A 397 3.78 -6.98 -13.70
N TRP A 398 4.53 -7.79 -14.43
CA TRP A 398 4.21 -9.21 -14.66
C TRP A 398 4.79 -10.08 -13.55
N THR A 399 4.15 -10.06 -12.39
CA THR A 399 4.63 -10.67 -11.14
C THR A 399 4.42 -12.17 -11.01
N PHE A 400 3.98 -12.87 -12.06
CA PHE A 400 3.92 -14.35 -12.03
C PHE A 400 5.33 -14.97 -12.07
N ALA A 401 5.50 -16.08 -11.36
CA ALA A 401 6.76 -16.79 -11.26
C ALA A 401 7.03 -17.64 -12.51
N ASP A 402 8.31 -17.78 -12.90
CA ASP A 402 8.69 -18.58 -14.07
C ASP A 402 8.39 -20.07 -13.85
N GLU A 403 8.56 -20.57 -12.62
CA GLU A 403 8.23 -21.94 -12.26
C GLU A 403 6.73 -22.26 -12.38
N ASP A 404 5.85 -21.25 -12.20
CA ASP A 404 4.42 -21.42 -12.43
C ASP A 404 4.10 -21.46 -13.93
N ALA A 405 4.77 -20.62 -14.73
CA ALA A 405 4.58 -20.56 -16.18
C ALA A 405 5.07 -21.87 -16.87
N ILE A 406 6.20 -22.40 -16.47
CA ILE A 406 6.78 -23.64 -17.01
C ILE A 406 5.83 -24.85 -16.88
N ARG A 407 4.98 -24.89 -15.85
CA ARG A 407 3.99 -25.98 -15.69
C ARG A 407 2.96 -26.03 -16.82
N PHE A 408 2.84 -24.98 -17.60
CA PHE A 408 1.95 -24.87 -18.76
C PHE A 408 2.74 -24.75 -20.08
N ASP A 409 4.00 -25.19 -20.10
CA ASP A 409 4.90 -25.07 -21.24
C ASP A 409 5.12 -23.66 -21.75
N VAL A 410 5.03 -22.66 -20.83
CA VAL A 410 5.21 -21.24 -21.12
C VAL A 410 6.58 -20.77 -20.63
N ASN A 411 7.40 -20.21 -21.53
CA ASN A 411 8.61 -19.50 -21.16
C ASN A 411 8.24 -18.14 -20.57
N GLY A 412 8.56 -17.92 -19.28
CA GLY A 412 8.12 -16.71 -18.56
C GLY A 412 8.66 -15.42 -19.18
N PHE A 413 9.92 -15.40 -19.66
CA PHE A 413 10.50 -14.23 -20.31
C PHE A 413 9.78 -13.90 -21.62
N ASP A 414 9.67 -14.85 -22.54
CA ASP A 414 9.02 -14.65 -23.85
C ASP A 414 7.55 -14.25 -23.67
N HIS A 415 6.91 -14.81 -22.65
CA HIS A 415 5.52 -14.52 -22.34
C HIS A 415 5.32 -13.09 -21.83
N ARG A 416 6.20 -12.60 -20.94
CA ARG A 416 6.20 -11.19 -20.52
C ARG A 416 6.43 -10.26 -21.72
N GLN A 417 7.33 -10.60 -22.63
CA GLN A 417 7.54 -9.85 -23.88
C GLN A 417 6.27 -9.81 -24.75
N PHE A 418 5.56 -10.93 -24.88
CA PHE A 418 4.28 -10.98 -25.59
C PHE A 418 3.27 -10.04 -24.93
N LEU A 419 3.09 -10.11 -23.60
CA LEU A 419 2.14 -9.27 -22.86
C LEU A 419 2.47 -7.78 -23.02
N ASN A 420 3.75 -7.40 -22.91
CA ASN A 420 4.20 -6.04 -23.15
C ASN A 420 3.79 -5.57 -24.56
N ARG A 421 4.13 -6.32 -25.58
CA ARG A 421 3.81 -5.98 -26.98
C ARG A 421 2.30 -5.92 -27.24
N PHE A 422 1.53 -6.82 -26.60
CA PHE A 422 0.09 -6.85 -26.74
C PHE A 422 -0.52 -5.56 -26.16
N PHE A 423 -0.23 -5.25 -24.92
CA PHE A 423 -0.90 -4.12 -24.25
C PHE A 423 -0.44 -2.74 -24.69
N VAL A 424 0.77 -2.60 -25.24
CA VAL A 424 1.23 -1.33 -25.86
C VAL A 424 0.92 -1.23 -27.36
N ASN A 425 0.03 -2.08 -27.89
CA ASN A 425 -0.39 -2.10 -29.28
C ASN A 425 0.77 -2.33 -30.29
N ARG A 426 1.76 -3.14 -29.92
CA ARG A 426 2.86 -3.59 -30.78
C ARG A 426 2.68 -5.05 -31.23
N PHE A 427 1.47 -5.61 -31.04
CA PHE A 427 1.10 -6.99 -31.42
C PHE A 427 -0.15 -6.93 -32.31
N GLU A 428 -0.14 -7.65 -33.44
CA GLU A 428 -1.26 -7.68 -34.39
C GLU A 428 -2.52 -8.28 -33.70
N GLY A 429 -3.66 -7.62 -33.85
CA GLY A 429 -4.92 -8.02 -33.22
C GLY A 429 -5.09 -7.51 -31.78
N SER A 430 -4.14 -6.73 -31.24
CA SER A 430 -4.34 -6.08 -29.94
C SER A 430 -5.44 -5.03 -29.98
N PHE A 431 -6.29 -5.06 -28.96
CA PHE A 431 -7.29 -4.02 -28.70
C PHE A 431 -6.80 -2.93 -27.75
N ALA A 432 -5.66 -3.16 -27.05
CA ALA A 432 -5.20 -2.31 -25.96
C ALA A 432 -4.46 -1.05 -26.44
N ARG A 433 -4.48 0.00 -25.61
CA ARG A 433 -3.75 1.26 -25.81
C ARG A 433 -3.00 1.65 -24.53
N GLY A 434 -2.12 0.77 -24.08
CA GLY A 434 -1.21 1.05 -22.98
C GLY A 434 0.03 1.82 -23.42
N VAL A 435 0.77 2.31 -22.43
CA VAL A 435 2.05 3.00 -22.60
C VAL A 435 3.13 2.22 -21.86
N PRO A 436 4.32 1.99 -22.45
CA PRO A 436 5.41 1.31 -21.74
C PRO A 436 5.95 2.20 -20.61
N PHE A 437 6.35 1.56 -19.53
CA PHE A 437 7.06 2.18 -18.43
C PHE A 437 8.40 1.49 -18.26
N GLN A 438 9.50 2.26 -18.18
CA GLN A 438 10.87 1.77 -18.17
C GLN A 438 11.15 0.78 -19.33
N ASP A 439 10.86 1.25 -20.55
CA ASP A 439 11.09 0.47 -21.79
C ASP A 439 12.60 0.33 -22.04
N ASN A 440 13.13 -0.87 -21.84
CA ASN A 440 14.55 -1.15 -22.07
C ASN A 440 14.77 -1.66 -23.50
N PRO A 441 15.31 -0.84 -24.42
CA PRO A 441 15.48 -1.23 -25.81
C PRO A 441 16.47 -2.39 -26.03
N GLN A 442 17.36 -2.63 -25.05
CA GLN A 442 18.39 -3.69 -25.13
C GLN A 442 17.82 -5.07 -24.80
N THR A 443 16.99 -5.16 -23.78
CA THR A 443 16.36 -6.41 -23.33
C THR A 443 14.95 -6.57 -23.90
N GLY A 444 14.29 -5.49 -24.33
CA GLY A 444 12.89 -5.44 -24.71
C GLY A 444 11.95 -5.55 -23.51
N ASP A 445 12.48 -5.51 -22.29
CA ASP A 445 11.68 -5.57 -21.08
C ASP A 445 11.06 -4.20 -20.77
N CYS A 446 9.82 -4.20 -20.31
CA CYS A 446 9.13 -3.02 -19.80
C CYS A 446 8.01 -3.43 -18.87
N ARG A 447 7.51 -2.46 -18.12
CA ARG A 447 6.24 -2.55 -17.38
C ARG A 447 5.18 -1.73 -18.13
N LEU A 448 3.94 -1.87 -17.73
CA LEU A 448 2.80 -1.32 -18.47
C LEU A 448 2.07 -0.25 -17.67
N CYS A 449 1.70 0.85 -18.33
CA CYS A 449 0.77 1.84 -17.82
C CYS A 449 -0.45 1.99 -18.75
N GLY A 450 -1.62 2.22 -18.16
CA GLY A 450 -2.86 2.46 -18.89
C GLY A 450 -4.07 2.37 -17.97
N THR A 451 -5.12 3.14 -18.29
CA THR A 451 -6.42 3.00 -17.60
C THR A 451 -7.08 1.70 -18.01
N THR A 452 -7.94 1.16 -17.15
CA THR A 452 -8.67 -0.08 -17.46
C THR A 452 -9.46 0.04 -18.77
N ALA A 453 -10.06 1.19 -19.06
CA ALA A 453 -10.81 1.42 -20.27
C ALA A 453 -9.94 1.38 -21.54
N SER A 454 -8.77 2.03 -21.52
CA SER A 454 -7.82 2.06 -22.62
C SER A 454 -7.19 0.69 -22.88
N LEU A 455 -6.85 -0.03 -21.82
CA LEU A 455 -6.32 -1.39 -21.90
C LEU A 455 -7.37 -2.43 -22.35
N CYS A 456 -8.66 -2.18 -22.12
CA CYS A 456 -9.75 -3.03 -22.57
C CYS A 456 -10.27 -2.71 -23.99
N GLY A 457 -9.72 -1.68 -24.66
CA GLY A 457 -10.00 -1.38 -26.06
C GLY A 457 -11.03 -0.27 -26.29
N LEU A 458 -11.41 0.48 -25.25
CA LEU A 458 -12.44 1.54 -25.42
C LEU A 458 -11.98 2.67 -26.35
N GLU A 459 -10.70 3.01 -26.35
CA GLU A 459 -10.14 4.01 -27.26
C GLU A 459 -10.27 3.65 -28.74
N GLN A 460 -10.36 2.37 -29.07
CA GLN A 460 -10.56 1.87 -30.42
C GLN A 460 -12.04 1.66 -30.76
N ASN A 461 -12.96 2.00 -29.85
CA ASN A 461 -14.37 1.69 -29.97
C ASN A 461 -14.64 0.18 -30.14
N ASP A 462 -13.81 -0.67 -29.50
CA ASP A 462 -14.02 -2.11 -29.53
C ASP A 462 -15.38 -2.45 -28.88
N PRO A 463 -16.24 -3.21 -29.54
CA PRO A 463 -17.61 -3.46 -29.06
C PRO A 463 -17.66 -4.24 -27.75
N TYR A 464 -16.60 -4.93 -27.37
CA TYR A 464 -16.49 -5.73 -26.14
C TYR A 464 -15.74 -5.01 -25.01
N ALA A 465 -15.31 -3.75 -25.18
CA ALA A 465 -14.51 -3.03 -24.19
C ALA A 465 -15.20 -2.97 -22.81
N SER A 466 -16.48 -2.57 -22.76
CA SER A 466 -17.24 -2.51 -21.50
C SER A 466 -17.40 -3.88 -20.83
N GLN A 467 -17.58 -4.93 -21.61
CA GLN A 467 -17.70 -6.30 -21.10
C GLN A 467 -16.37 -6.80 -20.52
N ARG A 468 -15.23 -6.48 -21.14
CA ARG A 468 -13.90 -6.81 -20.60
C ARG A 468 -13.65 -6.10 -19.27
N ILE A 469 -14.00 -4.81 -19.16
CA ILE A 469 -13.91 -4.06 -17.89
C ILE A 469 -14.72 -4.76 -16.82
N LEU A 470 -16.00 -5.07 -17.07
CA LEU A 470 -16.89 -5.72 -16.11
C LEU A 470 -16.42 -7.14 -15.75
N LEU A 471 -15.83 -7.87 -16.71
CA LEU A 471 -15.24 -9.20 -16.48
C LEU A 471 -14.08 -9.12 -15.47
N LEU A 472 -13.14 -8.22 -15.65
CA LEU A 472 -12.01 -8.04 -14.72
C LEU A 472 -12.51 -7.70 -13.32
N TYR A 473 -13.42 -6.74 -13.21
CA TYR A 473 -14.01 -6.35 -11.92
C TYR A 473 -14.87 -7.45 -11.29
N SER A 474 -15.53 -8.29 -12.07
CA SER A 474 -16.32 -9.43 -11.53
C SER A 474 -15.44 -10.41 -10.77
N VAL A 475 -14.21 -10.67 -11.25
CA VAL A 475 -13.26 -11.57 -10.59
C VAL A 475 -12.81 -10.97 -9.26
N ILE A 476 -12.37 -9.72 -9.21
CA ILE A 476 -11.91 -9.10 -7.95
C ILE A 476 -13.06 -8.91 -6.93
N LEU A 477 -14.29 -8.73 -7.40
CA LEU A 477 -15.49 -8.62 -6.55
C LEU A 477 -15.94 -9.97 -5.98
N SER A 478 -15.57 -11.10 -6.58
CA SER A 478 -16.03 -12.43 -6.17
C SER A 478 -14.94 -13.30 -5.55
N SER A 479 -13.65 -13.02 -5.76
CA SER A 479 -12.55 -13.84 -5.21
C SER A 479 -12.35 -13.68 -3.70
N GLY A 480 -12.98 -12.71 -3.03
CA GLY A 480 -12.84 -12.44 -1.60
C GLY A 480 -11.93 -11.24 -1.31
N GLY A 481 -11.56 -11.05 -0.05
CA GLY A 481 -10.76 -9.89 0.35
C GLY A 481 -11.47 -8.55 0.12
N ILE A 482 -10.71 -7.48 -0.06
CA ILE A 482 -11.20 -6.12 -0.29
C ILE A 482 -10.99 -5.77 -1.78
N PRO A 483 -12.05 -5.67 -2.60
CA PRO A 483 -11.93 -5.15 -3.96
C PRO A 483 -11.57 -3.67 -3.94
N LEU A 484 -10.67 -3.24 -4.83
CA LEU A 484 -10.22 -1.85 -4.94
C LEU A 484 -10.44 -1.33 -6.35
N ILE A 485 -11.06 -0.18 -6.48
CA ILE A 485 -11.28 0.54 -7.73
C ILE A 485 -10.38 1.77 -7.75
N TYR A 486 -9.57 1.95 -8.80
CA TYR A 486 -8.96 3.25 -9.05
C TYR A 486 -10.06 4.18 -9.59
N LEU A 487 -10.38 5.24 -8.84
CA LEU A 487 -11.52 6.10 -9.17
C LEU A 487 -11.34 6.78 -10.53
N GLY A 488 -12.34 6.63 -11.37
CA GLY A 488 -12.34 6.92 -12.79
C GLY A 488 -12.57 5.68 -13.65
N ASP A 489 -12.12 4.49 -13.20
CA ASP A 489 -12.37 3.24 -13.93
C ASP A 489 -13.84 2.87 -13.94
N GLU A 490 -14.59 3.20 -12.87
CA GLU A 490 -16.03 2.96 -12.75
C GLU A 490 -16.88 3.77 -13.74
N VAL A 491 -16.29 4.82 -14.30
CA VAL A 491 -16.91 5.62 -15.37
C VAL A 491 -16.16 5.50 -16.71
N ALA A 492 -15.30 4.50 -16.83
CA ALA A 492 -14.53 4.17 -18.03
C ALA A 492 -13.65 5.32 -18.54
N THR A 493 -12.94 6.00 -17.64
CA THR A 493 -12.00 7.07 -18.01
C THR A 493 -10.85 6.51 -18.83
N LEU A 494 -10.54 7.18 -19.94
CA LEU A 494 -9.44 6.83 -20.84
C LEU A 494 -8.09 7.35 -20.33
N ASN A 495 -7.01 6.93 -20.97
CA ASN A 495 -5.67 7.46 -20.76
C ASN A 495 -5.65 8.97 -20.85
N ASP A 496 -4.94 9.62 -19.94
CA ASP A 496 -4.74 11.06 -19.93
C ASP A 496 -3.29 11.38 -20.32
N HIS A 497 -3.10 11.92 -21.50
CA HIS A 497 -1.79 12.28 -22.02
C HIS A 497 -1.36 13.71 -21.68
N SER A 498 -2.16 14.48 -20.93
CA SER A 498 -1.85 15.87 -20.57
C SER A 498 -0.59 16.00 -19.70
N TYR A 499 -0.20 14.91 -18.99
CA TYR A 499 1.04 14.87 -18.19
C TYR A 499 2.32 15.17 -19.01
N LEU A 500 2.30 14.96 -20.33
CA LEU A 500 3.43 15.25 -21.23
C LEU A 500 3.74 16.75 -21.32
N ASP A 501 2.75 17.60 -21.03
CA ASP A 501 2.90 19.05 -21.01
C ASP A 501 3.42 19.58 -19.66
N GLU A 502 3.49 18.71 -18.63
CA GLU A 502 3.95 19.05 -17.28
C GLU A 502 5.41 18.63 -17.07
N GLU A 503 6.31 19.59 -16.78
CA GLU A 503 7.75 19.35 -16.66
C GLU A 503 8.10 18.28 -15.62
N GLY A 504 7.46 18.29 -14.46
CA GLY A 504 7.70 17.33 -13.37
C GLY A 504 7.11 15.94 -13.60
N LYS A 505 6.26 15.75 -14.63
CA LYS A 505 5.54 14.49 -14.86
C LYS A 505 5.90 13.81 -16.18
N ARG A 506 6.34 14.58 -17.21
CA ARG A 506 6.55 14.08 -18.57
C ARG A 506 7.47 12.89 -18.71
N ALA A 507 8.41 12.71 -17.79
CA ALA A 507 9.37 11.60 -17.79
C ALA A 507 8.82 10.31 -17.16
N ASP A 508 7.67 10.36 -16.49
CA ASP A 508 7.04 9.24 -15.81
C ASP A 508 5.71 8.87 -16.45
N SER A 509 5.70 7.82 -17.26
CA SER A 509 4.51 7.38 -18.00
C SER A 509 3.39 6.81 -17.09
N ARG A 510 3.62 6.60 -15.79
CA ARG A 510 2.55 6.24 -14.84
C ARG A 510 1.45 7.30 -14.78
N TRP A 511 1.78 8.56 -15.08
CA TRP A 511 0.78 9.63 -15.09
C TRP A 511 -0.31 9.45 -16.15
N VAL A 512 -0.07 8.68 -17.21
CA VAL A 512 -1.08 8.39 -18.24
C VAL A 512 -2.35 7.76 -17.67
N HIS A 513 -2.23 6.97 -16.61
CA HIS A 513 -3.34 6.29 -15.95
C HIS A 513 -3.73 6.88 -14.58
N ARG A 514 -3.27 8.09 -14.29
CA ARG A 514 -3.69 8.94 -13.19
C ARG A 514 -4.51 10.13 -13.73
N PRO A 515 -5.66 9.86 -14.38
CA PRO A 515 -6.38 10.88 -15.14
C PRO A 515 -7.02 11.91 -14.23
N HIS A 516 -7.15 13.13 -14.76
CA HIS A 516 -7.97 14.15 -14.14
C HIS A 516 -9.45 13.75 -14.14
N TYR A 517 -10.17 14.21 -13.12
CA TYR A 517 -11.61 14.05 -13.03
C TYR A 517 -12.34 14.66 -14.24
N GLN A 518 -13.19 13.88 -14.89
CA GLN A 518 -13.91 14.30 -16.09
C GLN A 518 -15.42 14.37 -15.81
N GLU A 519 -15.93 15.52 -15.43
CA GLU A 519 -17.33 15.77 -15.07
C GLU A 519 -18.33 15.16 -16.05
N ALA A 520 -18.05 15.20 -17.36
CA ALA A 520 -18.92 14.67 -18.40
C ALA A 520 -19.18 13.16 -18.27
N LEU A 521 -18.14 12.38 -17.87
CA LEU A 521 -18.27 10.94 -17.67
C LEU A 521 -19.14 10.64 -16.44
N TYR A 522 -18.94 11.36 -15.34
CA TYR A 522 -19.73 11.21 -14.13
C TYR A 522 -21.19 11.61 -14.32
N ARG A 523 -21.47 12.66 -15.12
CA ARG A 523 -22.85 13.03 -15.50
C ARG A 523 -23.54 11.98 -16.36
N SER A 524 -22.79 11.30 -17.23
CA SER A 524 -23.33 10.28 -18.13
C SER A 524 -23.43 8.88 -17.51
N ARG A 525 -23.02 8.68 -16.23
CA ARG A 525 -22.96 7.37 -15.56
C ARG A 525 -24.30 6.62 -15.50
N ASN A 526 -25.40 7.34 -15.59
CA ASN A 526 -26.74 6.75 -15.59
C ASN A 526 -27.35 6.61 -17.01
N ASN A 527 -26.57 6.93 -18.07
CA ASN A 527 -27.00 6.74 -19.44
C ASN A 527 -26.58 5.35 -19.96
N PRO A 528 -27.49 4.40 -20.16
CA PRO A 528 -27.15 3.02 -20.54
C PRO A 528 -26.58 2.90 -21.96
N PHE A 529 -26.65 3.96 -22.74
CA PHE A 529 -26.10 4.00 -24.11
C PHE A 529 -24.66 4.52 -24.17
N SER A 530 -24.20 5.24 -23.14
CA SER A 530 -22.82 5.69 -23.05
C SER A 530 -21.89 4.59 -22.50
N PRO A 531 -20.61 4.56 -22.88
CA PRO A 531 -19.62 3.66 -22.27
C PRO A 531 -19.54 3.82 -20.75
N SER A 532 -19.50 5.06 -20.26
CA SER A 532 -19.51 5.38 -18.84
C SER A 532 -20.72 4.77 -18.11
N GLY A 533 -21.92 4.94 -18.67
CA GLY A 533 -23.13 4.38 -18.06
C GLY A 533 -23.17 2.87 -18.10
N LYS A 534 -22.73 2.23 -19.19
CA LYS A 534 -22.66 0.75 -19.27
C LYS A 534 -21.76 0.18 -18.18
N VAL A 535 -20.56 0.78 -18.00
CA VAL A 535 -19.61 0.31 -17.00
C VAL A 535 -20.11 0.62 -15.58
N PHE A 536 -20.54 1.85 -15.30
CA PHE A 536 -21.00 2.24 -13.97
C PHE A 536 -22.19 1.42 -13.50
N MET A 537 -23.22 1.28 -14.33
CA MET A 537 -24.42 0.49 -13.98
C MET A 537 -24.11 -1.00 -13.82
N GLY A 538 -23.25 -1.55 -14.69
CA GLY A 538 -22.81 -2.94 -14.58
C GLY A 538 -21.99 -3.17 -13.30
N LEU A 539 -21.06 -2.29 -13.00
CA LEU A 539 -20.21 -2.40 -11.83
C LEU A 539 -20.99 -2.23 -10.53
N THR A 540 -21.88 -1.23 -10.44
CA THR A 540 -22.76 -1.04 -9.26
C THR A 540 -23.69 -2.22 -9.05
N HIS A 541 -24.18 -2.86 -10.12
CA HIS A 541 -24.93 -4.10 -10.01
C HIS A 541 -24.09 -5.22 -9.38
N LEU A 542 -22.86 -5.45 -9.86
CA LEU A 542 -21.95 -6.47 -9.31
C LEU A 542 -21.63 -6.18 -7.83
N ILE A 543 -21.37 -4.92 -7.47
CA ILE A 543 -21.12 -4.50 -6.09
C ILE A 543 -22.33 -4.81 -5.19
N GLN A 544 -23.55 -4.54 -5.65
CA GLN A 544 -24.77 -4.84 -4.91
C GLN A 544 -24.98 -6.34 -4.74
N GLN A 545 -24.69 -7.16 -5.76
CA GLN A 545 -24.76 -8.62 -5.65
C GLN A 545 -23.75 -9.15 -4.63
N ARG A 546 -22.52 -8.67 -4.67
CA ARG A 546 -21.49 -9.00 -3.67
C ARG A 546 -21.96 -8.65 -2.25
N ALA A 547 -22.47 -7.44 -2.03
CA ALA A 547 -22.89 -6.97 -0.71
C ALA A 547 -24.04 -7.80 -0.10
N ARG A 548 -24.85 -8.44 -0.93
CA ARG A 548 -25.98 -9.31 -0.52
C ARG A 548 -25.56 -10.77 -0.28
N CYS A 549 -24.38 -11.18 -0.72
CA CYS A 549 -23.96 -12.56 -0.69
C CYS A 549 -22.82 -12.78 0.34
N GLU A 550 -23.16 -13.36 1.50
CA GLU A 550 -22.20 -13.64 2.57
C GLU A 550 -21.07 -14.59 2.16
N ALA A 551 -21.28 -15.41 1.14
CA ALA A 551 -20.23 -16.30 0.63
C ALA A 551 -19.03 -15.55 0.06
N PHE A 552 -19.16 -14.26 -0.25
CA PHE A 552 -18.05 -13.42 -0.68
C PHE A 552 -17.28 -12.73 0.46
N ALA A 553 -17.70 -12.92 1.72
CA ALA A 553 -16.92 -12.48 2.88
C ALA A 553 -15.65 -13.34 3.06
N GLY A 554 -14.61 -12.77 3.70
CA GLY A 554 -13.32 -13.43 3.92
C GLY A 554 -12.55 -13.69 2.63
N GLY A 555 -11.45 -14.44 2.75
CA GLY A 555 -10.51 -14.68 1.63
C GLY A 555 -10.51 -16.10 1.05
N HIS A 556 -11.12 -17.08 1.72
CA HIS A 556 -10.99 -18.50 1.32
C HIS A 556 -11.84 -18.84 0.09
N LEU A 557 -11.24 -19.47 -0.91
CA LEU A 557 -11.92 -20.01 -2.09
C LEU A 557 -11.45 -21.44 -2.39
N ILE A 558 -12.23 -22.17 -3.18
CA ILE A 558 -11.90 -23.51 -3.66
C ILE A 558 -11.94 -23.48 -5.18
N GLY A 559 -10.79 -23.56 -5.83
CA GLY A 559 -10.69 -23.66 -7.29
C GLY A 559 -11.21 -24.98 -7.81
N PHE A 560 -11.77 -24.97 -9.02
CA PHE A 560 -12.02 -26.16 -9.80
C PHE A 560 -11.84 -25.86 -11.29
N ARG A 561 -11.31 -26.83 -12.02
CA ARG A 561 -11.06 -26.69 -13.46
C ARG A 561 -12.26 -27.12 -14.26
N THR A 562 -12.49 -26.43 -15.37
CA THR A 562 -13.49 -26.80 -16.37
C THR A 562 -12.79 -27.43 -17.59
N ASP A 563 -13.54 -28.07 -18.47
CA ASP A 563 -12.99 -28.60 -19.74
C ASP A 563 -12.67 -27.50 -20.77
N ASN A 564 -13.08 -26.25 -20.48
CA ASN A 564 -12.83 -25.10 -21.34
C ASN A 564 -11.68 -24.24 -20.76
N PRO A 565 -10.54 -24.12 -21.44
CA PRO A 565 -9.38 -23.37 -20.95
C PRO A 565 -9.62 -21.87 -20.81
N SER A 566 -10.73 -21.36 -21.34
CA SER A 566 -11.13 -19.94 -21.25
C SER A 566 -12.15 -19.68 -20.12
N VAL A 567 -12.52 -20.69 -19.34
CA VAL A 567 -13.52 -20.55 -18.26
C VAL A 567 -12.86 -20.77 -16.90
N LEU A 568 -12.73 -19.67 -16.14
CA LEU A 568 -12.26 -19.67 -14.75
C LEU A 568 -13.34 -20.27 -13.84
N GLY A 569 -12.95 -21.19 -12.94
CA GLY A 569 -13.90 -21.85 -12.03
C GLY A 569 -13.45 -21.84 -10.57
N TYR A 570 -14.31 -21.32 -9.68
CA TYR A 570 -14.10 -21.46 -8.23
C TYR A 570 -15.40 -21.39 -7.44
N GLN A 571 -15.34 -21.92 -6.22
CA GLN A 571 -16.43 -21.94 -5.27
C GLN A 571 -16.11 -21.02 -4.10
N ARG A 572 -17.13 -20.27 -3.65
CA ARG A 572 -17.14 -19.49 -2.41
C ARG A 572 -18.18 -20.04 -1.45
N ASN A 573 -17.86 -20.12 -0.17
CA ASN A 573 -18.72 -20.69 0.85
C ASN A 573 -18.87 -19.77 2.05
N SER A 574 -20.08 -19.72 2.60
CA SER A 574 -20.35 -19.27 3.98
C SER A 574 -21.13 -20.36 4.71
N ALA A 575 -21.47 -20.12 5.97
CA ALA A 575 -22.33 -21.04 6.72
C ALA A 575 -23.71 -21.25 6.07
N ALA A 576 -24.23 -20.21 5.39
CA ALA A 576 -25.57 -20.20 4.82
C ALA A 576 -25.61 -20.40 3.30
N GLN A 577 -24.50 -20.17 2.59
CA GLN A 577 -24.50 -20.09 1.12
C GLN A 577 -23.30 -20.77 0.51
N LYS A 578 -23.53 -21.40 -0.65
CA LYS A 578 -22.49 -21.86 -1.58
C LYS A 578 -22.70 -21.19 -2.93
N VAL A 579 -21.65 -20.60 -3.48
CA VAL A 579 -21.68 -19.92 -4.77
C VAL A 579 -20.62 -20.51 -5.67
N LEU A 580 -21.02 -20.87 -6.87
CA LEU A 580 -20.12 -21.23 -7.95
C LEU A 580 -19.92 -20.01 -8.83
N VAL A 581 -18.67 -19.69 -9.12
CA VAL A 581 -18.26 -18.62 -10.04
C VAL A 581 -17.65 -19.29 -11.28
N LEU A 582 -18.17 -18.91 -12.44
CA LEU A 582 -17.70 -19.34 -13.76
C LEU A 582 -17.46 -18.14 -14.64
#